data_e22d571afdd9488119d7dc19500ec9df
#
_entry.id   e22d571afdd9488119d7dc19500ec9df
#
_cell.length_a   1.000
_cell.length_b   1.000
_cell.length_c   1.000
_cell.angle_alpha   90.00
_cell.angle_beta   90.00
_cell.angle_gamma   90.00
#
_symmetry.space_group_name_H-M   'P 1'
#
loop_
_entity.id
_entity.type
_entity.pdbx_description
1 polymer ?
#
loop_
_entity_poly.entity_id
_entity_poly.type
_entity_poly.pdbx_seq_one_letter_code
_entity_poly.pdbx_strand_id
1 'polypeptide(L)'
;METKKVDWQLVILVCSIIIIMIMGVRQSLGLFLDPITSFMKSGKEFFSFAIGVQAIIWGLVTFFLGILIDKLGPQKVLAFGIISYSSGIFLMSNPTSEFVLFSATTLMGFGLGGAGMATMVSIAGKVAPVNKRSLAMGLVAAAASFGQFAVVLPTMWMNKEFGWEVSLLVLASISISLLLLLPLLNSTNEKNSNVQDFGNSLQQTIMFSLKERNYILLISGFFVCGFHVTFIALHLPADLIFKGISAEIAGWSLAIIGVT
;
A
#
# COMPACT_ATOMS: atom_id res chain seq x y z
N MET A 1 -19.66 -28.52 -16.99
CA MET A 1 -19.25 -27.67 -15.86
C MET A 1 -19.50 -26.23 -16.28
N GLU A 2 -20.55 -25.62 -15.77
CA GLU A 2 -20.81 -24.18 -16.03
C GLU A 2 -19.64 -23.36 -15.50
N THR A 3 -18.95 -22.66 -16.37
CA THR A 3 -17.96 -21.64 -15.98
C THR A 3 -18.73 -20.55 -15.25
N LYS A 4 -18.66 -20.52 -13.93
CA LYS A 4 -19.22 -19.44 -13.11
C LYS A 4 -18.66 -18.13 -13.67
N LYS A 5 -19.50 -17.33 -14.31
CA LYS A 5 -19.14 -16.00 -14.81
C LYS A 5 -18.55 -15.21 -13.65
N VAL A 6 -17.30 -14.78 -13.79
CA VAL A 6 -16.66 -13.92 -12.81
C VAL A 6 -17.49 -12.64 -12.70
N ASP A 7 -18.03 -12.39 -11.53
CA ASP A 7 -18.66 -11.09 -11.28
C ASP A 7 -17.55 -10.04 -11.06
N TRP A 8 -17.18 -9.38 -12.17
CA TRP A 8 -16.13 -8.36 -12.16
C TRP A 8 -16.44 -7.22 -11.18
N GLN A 9 -17.71 -6.92 -10.92
CA GLN A 9 -18.14 -5.88 -9.99
C GLN A 9 -17.80 -6.26 -8.55
N LEU A 10 -18.04 -7.54 -8.19
CA LEU A 10 -17.65 -8.07 -6.88
C LEU A 10 -16.14 -8.03 -6.68
N VAL A 11 -15.38 -8.40 -7.70
CA VAL A 11 -13.90 -8.34 -7.65
C VAL A 11 -13.42 -6.91 -7.43
N ILE A 12 -13.99 -5.93 -8.15
CA ILE A 12 -13.64 -4.51 -7.97
C ILE A 12 -14.01 -4.04 -6.57
N LEU A 13 -15.16 -4.42 -6.04
CA LEU A 13 -15.56 -4.08 -4.68
C LEU A 13 -14.56 -4.62 -3.65
N VAL A 14 -14.16 -5.89 -3.77
CA VAL A 14 -13.16 -6.50 -2.89
C VAL A 14 -11.81 -5.79 -3.00
N CYS A 15 -11.33 -5.54 -4.22
CA CYS A 15 -10.10 -4.77 -4.45
C CYS A 15 -10.18 -3.37 -3.83
N SER A 16 -11.34 -2.70 -3.96
CA SER A 16 -11.56 -1.37 -3.39
C SER A 16 -11.53 -1.38 -1.87
N ILE A 17 -12.13 -2.36 -1.21
CA ILE A 17 -12.10 -2.49 0.26
C ILE A 17 -10.66 -2.72 0.75
N ILE A 18 -9.92 -3.61 0.09
CA ILE A 18 -8.54 -3.91 0.46
C ILE A 18 -7.66 -2.67 0.29
N ILE A 19 -7.76 -1.97 -0.84
CA ILE A 19 -6.90 -0.82 -1.12
C ILE A 19 -7.24 0.39 -0.23
N ILE A 20 -8.49 0.59 0.16
CA ILE A 20 -8.90 1.59 1.14
C ILE A 20 -8.09 1.42 2.44
N MET A 21 -8.05 0.20 2.97
CA MET A 21 -7.32 -0.07 4.21
C MET A 21 -5.80 0.07 4.03
N ILE A 22 -5.24 -0.55 3.01
CA ILE A 22 -3.79 -0.54 2.78
C ILE A 22 -3.25 0.88 2.58
N MET A 23 -3.90 1.67 1.70
CA MET A 23 -3.45 3.05 1.43
C MET A 23 -3.80 4.00 2.56
N GLY A 24 -4.91 3.78 3.25
CA GLY A 24 -5.29 4.59 4.39
C GLY A 24 -4.35 4.42 5.59
N VAL A 25 -3.97 3.19 5.94
CA VAL A 25 -2.97 2.94 6.98
C VAL A 25 -1.63 3.55 6.59
N ARG A 26 -1.21 3.39 5.32
CA ARG A 26 0.02 4.01 4.83
C ARG A 26 0.00 5.54 5.00
N GLN A 27 -1.11 6.19 4.68
CA GLN A 27 -1.26 7.65 4.85
C GLN A 27 -1.19 8.06 6.31
N SER A 28 -1.67 7.22 7.23
CA SER A 28 -1.68 7.49 8.67
C SER A 28 -0.31 7.37 9.34
N LEU A 29 0.72 6.86 8.66
CA LEU A 29 2.04 6.62 9.27
C LEU A 29 2.69 7.88 9.86
N GLY A 30 2.43 9.05 9.28
CA GLY A 30 2.91 10.31 9.82
C GLY A 30 2.38 10.64 11.23
N LEU A 31 1.21 10.11 11.61
CA LEU A 31 0.63 10.29 12.95
C LEU A 31 1.37 9.48 14.02
N PHE A 32 2.19 8.51 13.64
CA PHE A 32 2.95 7.63 14.53
C PHE A 32 4.42 8.05 14.67
N LEU A 33 4.89 9.01 13.86
CA LEU A 33 6.29 9.44 13.87
C LEU A 33 6.73 9.92 15.26
N ASP A 34 6.05 10.92 15.81
CA ASP A 34 6.39 11.50 17.12
C ASP A 34 6.19 10.53 18.29
N PRO A 35 5.05 9.81 18.40
CA PRO A 35 4.85 8.84 19.48
C PRO A 35 5.90 7.73 19.50
N ILE A 36 6.18 7.12 18.35
CA ILE A 36 7.14 6.00 18.25
C ILE A 36 8.57 6.47 18.54
N THR A 37 9.00 7.58 17.96
CA THR A 37 10.37 8.09 18.19
C THR A 37 10.58 8.52 19.63
N SER A 38 9.57 9.11 20.27
CA SER A 38 9.59 9.46 21.69
C SER A 38 9.66 8.23 22.59
N PHE A 39 8.89 7.17 22.29
CA PHE A 39 8.92 5.90 23.01
C PHE A 39 10.27 5.21 22.92
N MET A 40 10.84 5.14 21.72
CA MET A 40 12.14 4.51 21.46
C MET A 40 13.32 5.36 21.93
N LYS A 41 13.09 6.63 22.24
CA LYS A 41 14.16 7.65 22.49
C LYS A 41 15.15 7.71 21.31
N SER A 42 14.66 7.49 20.10
CA SER A 42 15.42 7.55 18.85
C SER A 42 15.13 8.84 18.10
N GLY A 43 16.01 9.21 17.17
CA GLY A 43 15.79 10.39 16.31
C GLY A 43 14.70 10.12 15.26
N LYS A 44 14.04 11.20 14.84
CA LYS A 44 13.05 11.16 13.73
C LYS A 44 13.69 10.72 12.40
N GLU A 45 15.00 10.90 12.30
CA GLU A 45 15.82 10.52 11.14
C GLU A 45 15.76 9.02 10.89
N PHE A 46 15.83 8.22 11.96
CA PHE A 46 15.79 6.76 11.84
C PHE A 46 14.42 6.27 11.36
N PHE A 47 13.32 6.79 11.91
CA PHE A 47 11.99 6.47 11.46
C PHE A 47 11.78 6.84 9.98
N SER A 48 12.22 8.04 9.59
CA SER A 48 12.14 8.52 8.21
C SER A 48 12.97 7.67 7.25
N PHE A 49 14.17 7.25 7.69
CA PHE A 49 15.01 6.33 6.93
C PHE A 49 14.32 4.97 6.74
N ALA A 50 13.74 4.40 7.80
CA ALA A 50 13.02 3.13 7.73
C ALA A 50 11.82 3.19 6.76
N ILE A 51 11.06 4.30 6.76
CA ILE A 51 9.98 4.52 5.78
C ILE A 51 10.53 4.73 4.35
N GLY A 52 11.69 5.36 4.20
CA GLY A 52 12.37 5.48 2.91
C GLY A 52 12.75 4.10 2.34
N VAL A 53 13.31 3.22 3.18
CA VAL A 53 13.63 1.84 2.80
C VAL A 53 12.35 1.05 2.46
N GLN A 54 11.28 1.21 3.25
CA GLN A 54 9.96 0.64 2.93
C GLN A 54 9.52 1.01 1.51
N ALA A 55 9.66 2.28 1.12
CA ALA A 55 9.26 2.74 -0.21
C ALA A 55 10.10 2.10 -1.33
N ILE A 56 11.41 1.93 -1.12
CA ILE A 56 12.29 1.24 -2.06
C ILE A 56 11.88 -0.23 -2.20
N ILE A 57 11.68 -0.92 -1.07
CA ILE A 57 11.24 -2.33 -1.07
C ILE A 57 9.89 -2.46 -1.77
N TRP A 58 8.93 -1.57 -1.49
CA TRP A 58 7.64 -1.55 -2.17
C TRP A 58 7.81 -1.47 -3.70
N GLY A 59 8.62 -0.54 -4.19
CA GLY A 59 8.86 -0.40 -5.63
C GLY A 59 9.47 -1.65 -6.26
N LEU A 60 10.54 -2.19 -5.65
CA LEU A 60 11.22 -3.39 -6.14
C LEU A 60 10.30 -4.63 -6.12
N VAL A 61 9.64 -4.84 -4.99
CA VAL A 61 8.78 -6.03 -4.78
C VAL A 61 7.56 -5.99 -5.69
N THR A 62 6.97 -4.81 -5.95
CA THR A 62 5.84 -4.66 -6.88
C THR A 62 6.15 -5.22 -8.26
N PHE A 63 7.36 -4.98 -8.75
CA PHE A 63 7.80 -5.52 -10.04
C PHE A 63 7.83 -7.05 -10.03
N PHE A 64 8.44 -7.68 -9.03
CA PHE A 64 8.52 -9.14 -8.93
C PHE A 64 7.16 -9.79 -8.67
N LEU A 65 6.35 -9.20 -7.80
CA LEU A 65 5.02 -9.72 -7.48
C LEU A 65 4.05 -9.55 -8.64
N GLY A 66 4.23 -8.53 -9.49
CA GLY A 66 3.48 -8.40 -10.75
C GLY A 66 3.62 -9.63 -11.64
N ILE A 67 4.85 -10.15 -11.78
CA ILE A 67 5.12 -11.40 -12.51
C ILE A 67 4.53 -12.61 -11.79
N LEU A 68 4.58 -12.61 -10.48
CA LEU A 68 4.11 -13.73 -9.66
C LEU A 68 2.58 -13.86 -9.67
N ILE A 69 1.84 -12.77 -9.84
CA ILE A 69 0.38 -12.76 -10.03
C ILE A 69 0.00 -13.61 -11.23
N ASP A 70 0.75 -13.51 -12.33
CA ASP A 70 0.46 -14.26 -13.55
C ASP A 70 0.74 -15.76 -13.41
N LYS A 71 1.68 -16.13 -12.53
CA LYS A 71 2.05 -17.53 -12.27
C LYS A 71 1.23 -18.20 -11.17
N LEU A 72 1.07 -17.53 -10.04
CA LEU A 72 0.46 -18.10 -8.83
C LEU A 72 -1.02 -17.72 -8.66
N GLY A 73 -1.50 -16.77 -9.47
CA GLY A 73 -2.80 -16.16 -9.33
C GLY A 73 -2.85 -15.03 -8.29
N PRO A 74 -3.82 -14.11 -8.42
CA PRO A 74 -3.91 -12.90 -7.61
C PRO A 74 -4.12 -13.19 -6.12
N GLN A 75 -4.88 -14.22 -5.76
CA GLN A 75 -5.20 -14.52 -4.37
C GLN A 75 -3.99 -14.81 -3.51
N LYS A 76 -3.03 -15.62 -4.00
CA LYS A 76 -1.85 -15.99 -3.22
C LYS A 76 -0.93 -14.78 -3.00
N VAL A 77 -0.80 -13.93 -4.01
CA VAL A 77 0.00 -12.71 -3.93
C VAL A 77 -0.65 -11.70 -2.99
N LEU A 78 -1.98 -11.56 -3.05
CA LEU A 78 -2.72 -10.72 -2.12
C LEU A 78 -2.63 -11.24 -0.68
N ALA A 79 -2.76 -12.57 -0.47
CA ALA A 79 -2.61 -13.17 0.85
C ALA A 79 -1.23 -12.87 1.44
N PHE A 80 -0.17 -13.09 0.66
CA PHE A 80 1.18 -12.74 1.07
C PHE A 80 1.31 -11.24 1.40
N GLY A 81 0.76 -10.36 0.55
CA GLY A 81 0.78 -8.92 0.75
C GLY A 81 0.08 -8.50 2.04
N ILE A 82 -1.15 -9.00 2.28
CA ILE A 82 -1.94 -8.68 3.47
C ILE A 82 -1.26 -9.20 4.74
N ILE A 83 -0.76 -10.44 4.73
CA ILE A 83 -0.05 -11.03 5.89
C ILE A 83 1.21 -10.21 6.20
N SER A 84 2.04 -9.93 5.20
CA SER A 84 3.27 -9.15 5.39
C SER A 84 2.97 -7.75 5.92
N TYR A 85 1.95 -7.08 5.36
CA TYR A 85 1.55 -5.74 5.76
C TYR A 85 1.06 -5.70 7.21
N SER A 86 0.12 -6.59 7.54
CA SER A 86 -0.46 -6.68 8.89
C SER A 86 0.59 -7.06 9.94
N SER A 87 1.50 -7.99 9.62
CA SER A 87 2.62 -8.36 10.50
C SER A 87 3.57 -7.18 10.74
N GLY A 88 3.83 -6.38 9.70
CA GLY A 88 4.63 -5.16 9.84
C GLY A 88 3.96 -4.13 10.76
N ILE A 89 2.66 -3.88 10.61
CA ILE A 89 1.91 -2.99 11.51
C ILE A 89 1.91 -3.52 12.94
N PHE A 90 1.71 -4.83 13.10
CA PHE A 90 1.75 -5.48 14.42
C PHE A 90 3.11 -5.31 15.11
N LEU A 91 4.22 -5.52 14.39
CA LEU A 91 5.56 -5.30 14.95
C LEU A 91 5.80 -3.82 15.28
N MET A 92 5.25 -2.90 14.50
CA MET A 92 5.35 -1.46 14.75
C MET A 92 4.60 -1.02 16.01
N SER A 93 3.61 -1.79 16.50
CA SER A 93 2.88 -1.46 17.73
C SER A 93 3.71 -1.62 19.01
N ASN A 94 4.83 -2.36 18.95
CA ASN A 94 5.76 -2.53 20.08
C ASN A 94 7.22 -2.54 19.57
N PRO A 95 7.77 -1.39 19.14
CA PRO A 95 9.10 -1.30 18.57
C PRO A 95 10.16 -1.30 19.69
N THR A 96 10.53 -2.48 20.17
CA THR A 96 11.50 -2.65 21.26
C THR A 96 12.93 -2.24 20.89
N SER A 97 13.24 -2.15 19.61
CA SER A 97 14.55 -1.74 19.09
C SER A 97 14.41 -1.15 17.66
N GLU A 98 15.45 -0.45 17.22
CA GLU A 98 15.56 0.05 15.85
C GLU A 98 15.47 -1.08 14.82
N PHE A 99 16.03 -2.25 15.13
CA PHE A 99 15.95 -3.42 14.27
C PHE A 99 14.49 -3.91 14.10
N VAL A 100 13.69 -3.90 15.16
CA VAL A 100 12.27 -4.27 15.10
C VAL A 100 11.49 -3.28 14.24
N LEU A 101 11.71 -1.98 14.41
CA LEU A 101 11.08 -0.95 13.59
C LEU A 101 11.46 -1.07 12.11
N PHE A 102 12.74 -1.30 11.83
CA PHE A 102 13.23 -1.52 10.47
C PHE A 102 12.62 -2.79 9.83
N SER A 103 12.52 -3.85 10.60
CA SER A 103 11.88 -5.10 10.14
C SER A 103 10.39 -4.91 9.89
N ALA A 104 9.70 -4.16 10.76
CA ALA A 104 8.29 -3.80 10.62
C ALA A 104 8.04 -3.04 9.32
N THR A 105 8.80 -1.98 9.07
CA THR A 105 8.67 -1.18 7.84
C THR A 105 9.05 -1.98 6.58
N THR A 106 10.06 -2.84 6.67
CA THR A 106 10.43 -3.77 5.59
C THR A 106 9.28 -4.71 5.23
N LEU A 107 8.65 -5.36 6.22
CA LEU A 107 7.48 -6.22 6.00
C LEU A 107 6.31 -5.44 5.41
N MET A 108 6.07 -4.20 5.86
CA MET A 108 5.07 -3.33 5.25
C MET A 108 5.40 -3.01 3.78
N GLY A 109 6.67 -2.84 3.43
CA GLY A 109 7.12 -2.66 2.04
C GLY A 109 6.78 -3.87 1.16
N PHE A 110 7.04 -5.09 1.62
CA PHE A 110 6.60 -6.33 0.95
C PHE A 110 5.07 -6.39 0.83
N GLY A 111 4.38 -6.02 1.88
CA GLY A 111 2.92 -5.96 1.90
C GLY A 111 2.33 -5.02 0.86
N LEU A 112 2.87 -3.79 0.77
CA LEU A 112 2.50 -2.81 -0.24
C LEU A 112 2.78 -3.29 -1.67
N GLY A 113 3.88 -4.02 -1.89
CA GLY A 113 4.17 -4.64 -3.18
C GLY A 113 3.12 -5.68 -3.59
N GLY A 114 2.63 -6.48 -2.62
CA GLY A 114 1.66 -7.54 -2.87
C GLY A 114 0.20 -7.07 -2.93
N ALA A 115 -0.18 -6.13 -2.07
CA ALA A 115 -1.57 -5.68 -1.92
C ALA A 115 -1.76 -4.18 -2.19
N GLY A 116 -0.77 -3.50 -2.77
CA GLY A 116 -0.82 -2.07 -3.06
C GLY A 116 -1.50 -1.74 -4.38
N MET A 117 -1.39 -0.46 -4.75
CA MET A 117 -2.11 0.17 -5.86
C MET A 117 -1.90 -0.56 -7.20
N ALA A 118 -0.66 -0.85 -7.58
CA ALA A 118 -0.34 -1.46 -8.87
C ALA A 118 -0.99 -2.85 -9.01
N THR A 119 -0.93 -3.65 -7.95
CA THR A 119 -1.55 -4.99 -7.89
C THR A 119 -3.06 -4.90 -8.03
N MET A 120 -3.72 -4.03 -7.27
CA MET A 120 -5.18 -3.89 -7.29
C MET A 120 -5.70 -3.39 -8.63
N VAL A 121 -5.06 -2.37 -9.20
CA VAL A 121 -5.41 -1.84 -10.52
C VAL A 121 -5.18 -2.89 -11.62
N SER A 122 -4.11 -3.67 -11.53
CA SER A 122 -3.84 -4.76 -12.47
C SER A 122 -4.92 -5.83 -12.44
N ILE A 123 -5.35 -6.27 -11.25
CA ILE A 123 -6.43 -7.24 -11.07
C ILE A 123 -7.74 -6.69 -11.66
N ALA A 124 -8.10 -5.45 -11.32
CA ALA A 124 -9.30 -4.80 -11.84
C ALA A 124 -9.31 -4.71 -13.39
N GLY A 125 -8.18 -4.35 -13.97
CA GLY A 125 -8.01 -4.27 -15.43
C GLY A 125 -8.11 -5.62 -16.14
N LYS A 126 -7.66 -6.71 -15.50
CA LYS A 126 -7.73 -8.06 -16.06
C LYS A 126 -9.12 -8.66 -16.03
N VAL A 127 -9.89 -8.39 -14.97
CA VAL A 127 -11.22 -8.99 -14.75
C VAL A 127 -12.33 -8.22 -15.45
N ALA A 128 -12.18 -6.92 -15.61
CA ALA A 128 -13.21 -6.07 -16.21
C ALA A 128 -13.35 -6.33 -17.72
N PRO A 129 -14.60 -6.28 -18.26
CA PRO A 129 -14.84 -6.28 -19.69
C PRO A 129 -14.06 -5.17 -20.41
N VAL A 130 -13.65 -5.41 -21.66
CA VAL A 130 -12.77 -4.50 -22.42
C VAL A 130 -13.30 -3.07 -22.43
N ASN A 131 -14.61 -2.88 -22.62
CA ASN A 131 -15.28 -1.59 -22.65
C ASN A 131 -15.41 -0.89 -21.27
N LYS A 132 -15.10 -1.60 -20.16
CA LYS A 132 -15.21 -1.10 -18.78
C LYS A 132 -13.89 -1.12 -18.02
N ARG A 133 -12.79 -1.53 -18.64
CA ARG A 133 -11.47 -1.61 -17.99
C ARG A 133 -11.02 -0.29 -17.37
N SER A 134 -11.13 0.79 -18.12
CA SER A 134 -10.74 2.11 -17.65
C SER A 134 -11.57 2.55 -16.43
N LEU A 135 -12.87 2.28 -16.44
CA LEU A 135 -13.76 2.55 -15.32
C LEU A 135 -13.37 1.72 -14.10
N ALA A 136 -13.13 0.42 -14.27
CA ALA A 136 -12.76 -0.48 -13.19
C ALA A 136 -11.46 -0.07 -12.51
N MET A 137 -10.42 0.24 -13.30
CA MET A 137 -9.14 0.74 -12.79
C MET A 137 -9.30 2.09 -12.09
N GLY A 138 -10.11 3.00 -12.65
CA GLY A 138 -10.39 4.30 -12.06
C GLY A 138 -11.14 4.19 -10.72
N LEU A 139 -12.10 3.28 -10.59
CA LEU A 139 -12.82 3.04 -9.33
C LEU A 139 -11.89 2.55 -8.22
N VAL A 140 -10.99 1.63 -8.52
CA VAL A 140 -9.98 1.15 -7.54
C VAL A 140 -9.00 2.25 -7.18
N ALA A 141 -8.58 3.09 -8.13
CA ALA A 141 -7.73 4.24 -7.86
C ALA A 141 -8.43 5.27 -6.97
N ALA A 142 -9.68 5.60 -7.26
CA ALA A 142 -10.49 6.49 -6.42
C ALA A 142 -10.70 5.93 -5.01
N ALA A 143 -10.91 4.61 -4.89
CA ALA A 143 -11.02 3.94 -3.60
C ALA A 143 -9.72 4.08 -2.76
N ALA A 144 -8.54 4.04 -3.40
CA ALA A 144 -7.28 4.28 -2.70
C ALA A 144 -7.19 5.69 -2.12
N SER A 145 -7.57 6.71 -2.90
CA SER A 145 -7.63 8.10 -2.44
C SER A 145 -8.66 8.28 -1.32
N PHE A 146 -9.84 7.70 -1.47
CA PHE A 146 -10.85 7.71 -0.41
C PHE A 146 -10.34 7.04 0.87
N GLY A 147 -9.57 5.95 0.76
CA GLY A 147 -8.96 5.26 1.90
C GLY A 147 -7.99 6.15 2.67
N GLN A 148 -7.18 6.94 1.98
CA GLN A 148 -6.27 7.90 2.59
C GLN A 148 -7.01 8.94 3.45
N PHE A 149 -8.20 9.33 3.06
CA PHE A 149 -9.06 10.19 3.86
C PHE A 149 -9.75 9.40 5.00
N ALA A 150 -10.44 8.32 4.65
CA ALA A 150 -11.35 7.61 5.53
C ALA A 150 -10.67 6.92 6.71
N VAL A 151 -9.40 6.53 6.59
CA VAL A 151 -8.65 5.82 7.65
C VAL A 151 -7.88 6.79 8.55
N VAL A 152 -7.40 7.92 8.02
CA VAL A 152 -6.60 8.89 8.80
C VAL A 152 -7.40 9.43 9.99
N LEU A 153 -8.65 9.82 9.78
CA LEU A 153 -9.47 10.44 10.83
C LEU A 153 -9.78 9.48 12.01
N PRO A 154 -10.26 8.24 11.76
CA PRO A 154 -10.41 7.27 12.84
C PRO A 154 -9.09 6.94 13.54
N THR A 155 -7.97 6.85 12.79
CA THR A 155 -6.65 6.61 13.37
C THR A 155 -6.23 7.73 14.30
N MET A 156 -6.42 8.98 13.90
CA MET A 156 -6.16 10.15 14.74
C MET A 156 -6.99 10.11 16.02
N TRP A 157 -8.28 9.82 15.91
CA TRP A 157 -9.16 9.68 17.08
C TRP A 157 -8.72 8.54 18.00
N MET A 158 -8.42 7.37 17.45
CA MET A 158 -7.92 6.22 18.23
C MET A 158 -6.59 6.54 18.94
N ASN A 159 -5.67 7.23 18.27
CA ASN A 159 -4.40 7.65 18.88
C ASN A 159 -4.62 8.55 20.10
N LYS A 160 -5.61 9.45 20.02
CA LYS A 160 -5.96 10.36 21.10
C LYS A 160 -6.60 9.66 22.28
N GLU A 161 -7.54 8.74 22.05
CA GLU A 161 -8.35 8.12 23.10
C GLU A 161 -7.68 6.87 23.71
N PHE A 162 -7.04 6.05 22.90
CA PHE A 162 -6.52 4.74 23.31
C PHE A 162 -4.98 4.63 23.22
N GLY A 163 -4.32 5.65 22.68
CA GLY A 163 -2.88 5.61 22.43
C GLY A 163 -2.49 4.97 21.09
N TRP A 164 -1.28 5.24 20.67
CA TRP A 164 -0.76 4.83 19.37
C TRP A 164 -0.53 3.32 19.26
N GLU A 165 -0.16 2.65 20.35
CA GLU A 165 0.06 1.20 20.40
C GLU A 165 -1.23 0.43 20.07
N VAL A 166 -2.32 0.80 20.78
CA VAL A 166 -3.65 0.19 20.58
C VAL A 166 -4.16 0.51 19.17
N SER A 167 -3.95 1.72 18.69
CA SER A 167 -4.34 2.11 17.32
C SER A 167 -3.68 1.24 16.27
N LEU A 168 -2.37 0.98 16.39
CA LEU A 168 -1.65 0.09 15.48
C LEU A 168 -2.13 -1.36 15.59
N LEU A 169 -2.42 -1.86 16.79
CA LEU A 169 -2.98 -3.20 16.99
C LEU A 169 -4.35 -3.35 16.32
N VAL A 170 -5.22 -2.36 16.44
CA VAL A 170 -6.53 -2.34 15.78
C VAL A 170 -6.35 -2.32 14.25
N LEU A 171 -5.48 -1.45 13.73
CA LEU A 171 -5.19 -1.38 12.30
C LEU A 171 -4.61 -2.68 11.76
N ALA A 172 -3.72 -3.35 12.51
CA ALA A 172 -3.18 -4.66 12.15
C ALA A 172 -4.30 -5.73 12.11
N SER A 173 -5.19 -5.72 13.11
CA SER A 173 -6.30 -6.66 13.21
C SER A 173 -7.32 -6.49 12.10
N ILE A 174 -7.65 -5.25 11.74
CA ILE A 174 -8.52 -4.97 10.60
C ILE A 174 -7.81 -5.37 9.29
N SER A 175 -6.52 -5.05 9.15
CA SER A 175 -5.76 -5.40 7.94
C SER A 175 -5.69 -6.90 7.72
N ILE A 176 -5.44 -7.71 8.75
CA ILE A 176 -5.39 -9.17 8.61
C ILE A 176 -6.77 -9.77 8.32
N SER A 177 -7.85 -9.16 8.81
CA SER A 177 -9.23 -9.61 8.52
C SER A 177 -9.58 -9.51 7.03
N LEU A 178 -8.87 -8.70 6.24
CA LEU A 178 -9.04 -8.63 4.77
C LEU A 178 -8.77 -9.97 4.08
N LEU A 179 -8.05 -10.91 4.73
CA LEU A 179 -7.88 -12.26 4.21
C LEU A 179 -9.21 -12.98 4.01
N LEU A 180 -10.23 -12.65 4.82
CA LEU A 180 -11.58 -13.22 4.71
C LEU A 180 -12.28 -12.85 3.40
N LEU A 181 -11.84 -11.80 2.71
CA LEU A 181 -12.38 -11.37 1.41
C LEU A 181 -11.75 -12.13 0.23
N LEU A 182 -10.59 -12.76 0.42
CA LEU A 182 -9.87 -13.42 -0.68
C LEU A 182 -10.62 -14.60 -1.31
N PRO A 183 -11.39 -15.42 -0.58
CA PRO A 183 -12.18 -16.47 -1.21
C PRO A 183 -13.18 -15.97 -2.25
N LEU A 184 -13.65 -14.71 -2.14
CA LEU A 184 -14.52 -14.08 -3.12
C LEU A 184 -13.84 -13.84 -4.49
N LEU A 185 -12.51 -13.86 -4.51
CA LEU A 185 -11.70 -13.72 -5.72
C LEU A 185 -11.38 -15.06 -6.41
N ASN A 186 -11.95 -16.19 -5.97
CA ASN A 186 -11.65 -17.53 -6.51
C ASN A 186 -11.88 -17.66 -8.02
N SER A 187 -12.79 -16.88 -8.57
CA SER A 187 -13.11 -16.89 -10.00
C SER A 187 -12.04 -16.21 -10.89
N THR A 188 -11.03 -15.56 -10.30
CA THR A 188 -9.96 -14.87 -11.04
C THR A 188 -8.71 -15.73 -11.28
N ASN A 189 -8.72 -16.99 -10.84
CA ASN A 189 -7.58 -17.91 -10.92
C ASN A 189 -7.39 -18.61 -12.28
N GLU A 190 -7.92 -18.06 -13.38
CA GLU A 190 -7.56 -18.58 -14.70
C GLU A 190 -6.06 -18.36 -14.93
N LYS A 191 -5.30 -19.46 -14.83
CA LYS A 191 -3.89 -19.48 -15.20
C LYS A 191 -3.78 -19.15 -16.69
N ASN A 192 -3.28 -17.97 -17.01
CA ASN A 192 -2.82 -17.72 -18.37
C ASN A 192 -1.61 -18.62 -18.62
N SER A 193 -1.84 -19.76 -19.28
CA SER A 193 -0.84 -20.78 -19.59
C SER A 193 0.21 -20.34 -20.62
N ASN A 194 0.21 -19.10 -21.05
CA ASN A 194 1.15 -18.56 -22.04
C ASN A 194 2.39 -17.86 -21.46
N VAL A 195 2.82 -18.28 -20.26
CA VAL A 195 4.07 -17.78 -19.65
C VAL A 195 5.25 -18.64 -20.12
N GLN A 196 5.38 -18.84 -21.42
CA GLN A 196 6.62 -19.39 -22.01
C GLN A 196 7.54 -18.24 -22.40
N ASP A 197 8.79 -18.28 -21.91
CA ASP A 197 9.91 -17.36 -22.23
C ASP A 197 9.97 -15.99 -21.55
N PHE A 198 9.67 -15.92 -20.24
CA PHE A 198 9.75 -14.64 -19.54
C PHE A 198 11.19 -14.15 -19.25
N GLY A 199 12.17 -15.03 -19.13
CA GLY A 199 13.52 -14.63 -18.70
C GLY A 199 14.26 -13.75 -19.72
N ASN A 200 14.35 -14.19 -20.95
CA ASN A 200 15.05 -13.45 -22.02
C ASN A 200 14.24 -12.24 -22.51
N SER A 201 12.92 -12.36 -22.56
CA SER A 201 12.02 -11.28 -22.94
C SER A 201 12.01 -10.15 -21.92
N LEU A 202 12.10 -10.46 -20.60
CA LEU A 202 12.08 -9.47 -19.53
C LEU A 202 13.34 -8.60 -19.55
N GLN A 203 14.52 -9.20 -19.65
CA GLN A 203 15.78 -8.48 -19.70
C GLN A 203 15.85 -7.58 -20.94
N GLN A 204 15.40 -8.07 -22.08
CA GLN A 204 15.33 -7.28 -23.32
C GLN A 204 14.35 -6.11 -23.18
N THR A 205 13.18 -6.34 -22.58
CA THR A 205 12.16 -5.29 -22.35
C THR A 205 12.69 -4.20 -21.43
N ILE A 206 13.36 -4.57 -20.32
CA ILE A 206 13.96 -3.61 -19.39
C ILE A 206 15.04 -2.79 -20.10
N MET A 207 15.96 -3.46 -20.81
CA MET A 207 17.04 -2.78 -21.52
C MET A 207 16.51 -1.86 -22.62
N PHE A 208 15.46 -2.26 -23.33
CA PHE A 208 14.82 -1.43 -24.34
C PHE A 208 14.15 -0.21 -23.68
N SER A 209 13.36 -0.41 -22.62
CA SER A 209 12.67 0.67 -21.92
C SER A 209 13.65 1.70 -21.33
N LEU A 210 14.77 1.25 -20.76
CA LEU A 210 15.79 2.15 -20.20
C LEU A 210 16.56 2.95 -21.27
N LYS A 211 16.49 2.57 -22.56
CA LYS A 211 17.05 3.36 -23.66
C LYS A 211 16.08 4.43 -24.18
N GLU A 212 14.79 4.28 -23.90
CA GLU A 212 13.76 5.21 -24.35
C GLU A 212 13.72 6.47 -23.47
N ARG A 213 14.05 7.63 -24.05
CA ARG A 213 14.08 8.93 -23.34
C ARG A 213 12.75 9.23 -22.67
N ASN A 214 11.62 8.99 -23.34
CA ASN A 214 10.29 9.25 -22.80
C ASN A 214 10.00 8.40 -21.57
N TYR A 215 10.49 7.15 -21.55
CA TYR A 215 10.34 6.27 -20.40
C TYR A 215 11.16 6.75 -19.19
N ILE A 216 12.40 7.20 -19.41
CA ILE A 216 13.25 7.77 -18.35
C ILE A 216 12.63 9.05 -17.77
N LEU A 217 12.12 9.95 -18.61
CA LEU A 217 11.42 11.14 -18.15
C LEU A 217 10.17 10.81 -17.34
N LEU A 218 9.41 9.80 -17.76
CA LEU A 218 8.24 9.32 -17.03
C LEU A 218 8.63 8.78 -15.64
N ILE A 219 9.65 7.92 -15.55
CA ILE A 219 10.16 7.39 -14.28
C ILE A 219 10.63 8.54 -13.38
N SER A 220 11.37 9.50 -13.92
CA SER A 220 11.85 10.66 -13.16
C SER A 220 10.70 11.49 -12.60
N GLY A 221 9.64 11.70 -13.38
CA GLY A 221 8.42 12.38 -12.93
C GLY A 221 7.72 11.61 -11.80
N PHE A 222 7.56 10.30 -11.91
CA PHE A 222 6.98 9.47 -10.87
C PHE A 222 7.84 9.42 -9.61
N PHE A 223 9.18 9.42 -9.76
CA PHE A 223 10.09 9.50 -8.61
C PHE A 223 9.88 10.78 -7.80
N VAL A 224 9.84 11.94 -8.49
CA VAL A 224 9.60 13.24 -7.83
C VAL A 224 8.22 13.27 -7.16
N CYS A 225 7.18 12.79 -7.84
CA CYS A 225 5.83 12.69 -7.28
C CYS A 225 5.81 11.81 -6.02
N GLY A 226 6.38 10.60 -6.09
CA GLY A 226 6.44 9.66 -4.98
C GLY A 226 7.22 10.23 -3.78
N PHE A 227 8.32 10.93 -4.03
CA PHE A 227 9.10 11.60 -3.00
C PHE A 227 8.25 12.68 -2.29
N HIS A 228 7.61 13.59 -3.03
CA HIS A 228 6.76 14.62 -2.46
C HIS A 228 5.63 14.07 -1.61
N VAL A 229 4.87 13.11 -2.15
CA VAL A 229 3.73 12.50 -1.44
C VAL A 229 4.19 11.84 -0.15
N THR A 230 5.28 11.07 -0.19
CA THR A 230 5.79 10.38 1.01
C THR A 230 6.36 11.36 2.03
N PHE A 231 7.11 12.36 1.59
CA PHE A 231 7.68 13.39 2.47
C PHE A 231 6.59 14.17 3.20
N ILE A 232 5.59 14.66 2.47
CA ILE A 232 4.48 15.41 3.06
C ILE A 232 3.67 14.51 4.01
N ALA A 233 3.29 13.31 3.58
CA ALA A 233 2.49 12.42 4.40
C ALA A 233 3.17 12.05 5.73
N LEU A 234 4.51 11.95 5.74
CA LEU A 234 5.26 11.56 6.91
C LEU A 234 5.55 12.75 7.84
N HIS A 235 5.98 13.87 7.28
CA HIS A 235 6.52 14.98 8.08
C HIS A 235 5.52 16.08 8.39
N LEU A 236 4.46 16.26 7.57
CA LEU A 236 3.49 17.35 7.75
C LEU A 236 2.83 17.33 9.13
N PRO A 237 2.30 16.20 9.65
CA PRO A 237 1.67 16.20 10.96
C PRO A 237 2.64 16.62 12.08
N ALA A 238 3.86 16.09 12.06
CA ALA A 238 4.89 16.39 13.06
C ALA A 238 5.36 17.86 13.00
N ASP A 239 5.51 18.42 11.79
CA ASP A 239 5.89 19.84 11.62
C ASP A 239 4.78 20.79 12.10
N LEU A 240 3.52 20.50 11.80
CA LEU A 240 2.38 21.30 12.27
C LEU A 240 2.27 21.28 13.79
N ILE A 241 2.42 20.12 14.43
CA ILE A 241 2.42 20.00 15.89
C ILE A 241 3.61 20.74 16.51
N PHE A 242 4.79 20.63 15.91
CA PHE A 242 5.99 21.37 16.36
C PHE A 242 5.79 22.89 16.31
N LYS A 243 5.04 23.39 15.34
CA LYS A 243 4.65 24.82 15.22
C LYS A 243 3.49 25.23 16.14
N GLY A 244 3.06 24.38 17.05
CA GLY A 244 2.00 24.67 18.01
C GLY A 244 0.58 24.50 17.45
N ILE A 245 0.41 23.92 16.27
CA ILE A 245 -0.90 23.62 15.68
C ILE A 245 -1.43 22.34 16.32
N SER A 246 -2.74 22.29 16.59
CA SER A 246 -3.33 21.12 17.23
C SER A 246 -3.17 19.85 16.37
N ALA A 247 -3.02 18.70 17.02
CA ALA A 247 -2.95 17.40 16.36
C ALA A 247 -4.19 17.11 15.49
N GLU A 248 -5.33 17.67 15.86
CA GLU A 248 -6.57 17.56 15.11
C GLU A 248 -6.46 18.25 13.74
N ILE A 249 -5.99 19.49 13.69
CA ILE A 249 -5.78 20.22 12.44
C ILE A 249 -4.71 19.52 11.60
N ALA A 250 -3.65 19.01 12.21
CA ALA A 250 -2.60 18.25 11.52
C ALA A 250 -3.17 16.98 10.86
N GLY A 251 -4.03 16.24 11.56
CA GLY A 251 -4.71 15.06 11.02
C GLY A 251 -5.68 15.39 9.89
N TRP A 252 -6.48 16.44 10.03
CA TRP A 252 -7.35 16.93 8.97
C TRP A 252 -6.58 17.36 7.71
N SER A 253 -5.46 18.06 7.89
CA SER A 253 -4.60 18.46 6.77
C SER A 253 -4.10 17.25 5.99
N LEU A 254 -3.68 16.19 6.71
CA LEU A 254 -3.22 14.95 6.10
C LEU A 254 -4.34 14.21 5.38
N ALA A 255 -5.55 14.19 5.96
CA ALA A 255 -6.71 13.55 5.37
C ALA A 255 -7.16 14.24 4.07
N ILE A 256 -7.20 15.58 4.05
CA ILE A 256 -7.60 16.36 2.87
C ILE A 256 -6.64 16.11 1.70
N ILE A 257 -5.33 16.02 1.94
CA ILE A 257 -4.34 15.68 0.90
C ILE A 257 -4.65 14.32 0.26
N GLY A 258 -5.23 13.38 1.00
CA GLY A 258 -5.60 12.08 0.45
C GLY A 258 -6.75 12.12 -0.57
N VAL A 259 -7.54 13.22 -0.60
CA VAL A 259 -8.70 13.37 -1.50
C VAL A 259 -8.38 14.24 -2.71
N THR A 260 -7.37 15.08 -2.63
CA THR A 260 -6.96 15.99 -3.71
C THR A 260 -5.93 15.38 -4.63
#